data_989a8b913467267b284106613c6764ea
#
_entry.id   989a8b913467267b284106613c6764ea
#
_cell.length_a   1.000
_cell.length_b   1.000
_cell.length_c   1.000
_cell.angle_alpha   90.00
_cell.angle_beta   90.00
_cell.angle_gamma   90.00
#
_symmetry.space_group_name_H-M   'P 1'
#
loop_
_entity.id
_entity.type
_entity.pdbx_description
1 polymer ?
#
loop_
_entity_poly.entity_id
_entity_poly.type
_entity_poly.pdbx_seq_one_letter_code
_entity_poly.pdbx_strand_id
1 'polypeptide(L)'
;MSREERKLRKHLEAHARRELRKALSKARVKDWKPPRERVNINDDEEDYLPRSKRNRTATVKEPVVVPIATGFVAEIGPGFCDVLCEGERIRCRHSGDVFIGDRVVYRPDSRRIQEVLPRRTALSRADPHNPRIQRVIAANVDVVVNVVSLKTPPLRPGLIDRYLIAIGKSGAQALLCVNKIDLLEGAEELDAVRPYQDIGIPVILCSASTGAGLDELAQALAGKLCVFAGHSGVGKSSLLNALDPQLQIATGSVSEANEKGRHTTTSSALYQLPNGATVIDTPGIREFGLWDITRDDLRRYYQEFGAYQCGFADCTHTREPDCAVKQAVECGAISAARYESYARILASLVIG
;
A
#
# COMPACT_ATOMS: atom_id res chain seq x y z
N MET A 1 5.86 -22.59 -10.16
CA MET A 1 5.02 -22.00 -9.08
C MET A 1 5.92 -21.30 -8.08
N SER A 2 5.78 -19.99 -7.93
CA SER A 2 6.60 -19.17 -7.03
C SER A 2 6.31 -19.51 -5.56
N ARG A 3 7.21 -19.07 -4.65
CA ARG A 3 7.02 -19.22 -3.20
C ARG A 3 5.75 -18.52 -2.71
N GLU A 4 5.38 -17.41 -3.37
CA GLU A 4 4.16 -16.65 -3.07
C GLU A 4 2.89 -17.36 -3.53
N GLU A 5 2.90 -17.93 -4.73
CA GLU A 5 1.76 -18.72 -5.23
C GLU A 5 1.45 -19.91 -4.30
N ARG A 6 2.49 -20.57 -3.77
CA ARG A 6 2.31 -21.66 -2.79
C ARG A 6 1.71 -21.16 -1.47
N LYS A 7 2.11 -19.96 -1.00
CA LYS A 7 1.52 -19.35 0.21
C LYS A 7 0.05 -18.99 -0.02
N LEU A 8 -0.26 -18.38 -1.16
CA LEU A 8 -1.62 -18.01 -1.53
C LEU A 8 -2.53 -19.24 -1.61
N ARG A 9 -2.07 -20.29 -2.29
CA ARG A 9 -2.82 -21.55 -2.40
C ARG A 9 -3.11 -22.16 -1.02
N LYS A 10 -2.12 -22.22 -0.14
CA LYS A 10 -2.31 -22.70 1.24
C LYS A 10 -3.32 -21.86 2.02
N HIS A 11 -3.31 -20.53 1.83
CA HIS A 11 -4.27 -19.63 2.48
C HIS A 11 -5.69 -19.89 1.98
N LEU A 12 -5.88 -20.05 0.67
CA LEU A 12 -7.18 -20.37 0.07
C LEU A 12 -7.73 -21.71 0.53
N GLU A 13 -6.86 -22.74 0.62
CA GLU A 13 -7.25 -24.05 1.15
C GLU A 13 -7.64 -23.98 2.63
N ALA A 14 -6.92 -23.19 3.44
CA ALA A 14 -7.25 -22.96 4.85
C ALA A 14 -8.58 -22.22 5.01
N HIS A 15 -8.84 -21.21 4.18
CA HIS A 15 -10.11 -20.48 4.17
C HIS A 15 -11.28 -21.39 3.82
N ALA A 16 -11.16 -22.20 2.76
CA ALA A 16 -12.18 -23.15 2.37
C ALA A 16 -12.50 -24.19 3.50
N ARG A 17 -11.46 -24.68 4.18
CA ARG A 17 -11.62 -25.57 5.34
C ARG A 17 -12.33 -24.89 6.52
N ARG A 18 -12.05 -23.59 6.75
CA ARG A 18 -12.69 -22.80 7.82
C ARG A 18 -14.17 -22.60 7.55
N GLU A 19 -14.55 -22.28 6.32
CA GLU A 19 -15.94 -22.11 5.92
C GLU A 19 -16.71 -23.45 5.96
N LEU A 20 -16.07 -24.54 5.57
CA LEU A 20 -16.63 -25.88 5.70
C LEU A 20 -16.91 -26.24 7.18
N ARG A 21 -15.98 -25.92 8.10
CA ARG A 21 -16.16 -26.11 9.53
C ARG A 21 -17.32 -25.27 10.10
N LYS A 22 -17.46 -24.00 9.67
CA LYS A 22 -18.58 -23.14 10.07
C LYS A 22 -19.92 -23.66 9.57
N ALA A 23 -19.98 -24.15 8.33
CA ALA A 23 -21.18 -24.77 7.77
C ALA A 23 -21.57 -26.04 8.55
N LEU A 24 -20.61 -26.90 8.87
CA LEU A 24 -20.83 -28.10 9.67
C LEU A 24 -21.23 -27.79 11.12
N SER A 25 -20.69 -26.73 11.73
CA SER A 25 -21.06 -26.32 13.09
C SER A 25 -22.49 -25.75 13.14
N LYS A 26 -22.91 -25.00 12.12
CA LYS A 26 -24.29 -24.49 12.01
C LYS A 26 -25.30 -25.62 11.79
N ALA A 27 -24.94 -26.65 11.04
CA ALA A 27 -25.79 -27.84 10.85
C ALA A 27 -26.00 -28.60 12.17
N ARG A 28 -24.95 -28.71 13.01
CA ARG A 28 -25.04 -29.42 14.31
C ARG A 28 -25.89 -28.70 15.35
N VAL A 29 -25.98 -27.38 15.33
CA VAL A 29 -26.73 -26.59 16.35
C VAL A 29 -28.24 -26.61 16.08
N LYS A 30 -28.70 -26.89 14.86
CA LYS A 30 -30.11 -26.78 14.49
C LYS A 30 -30.97 -28.01 14.84
N ASP A 31 -30.35 -29.17 15.11
CA ASP A 31 -31.04 -30.44 15.32
C ASP A 31 -31.00 -30.99 16.75
N TRP A 32 -30.42 -30.25 17.70
CA TRP A 32 -30.37 -30.70 19.09
C TRP A 32 -31.46 -30.00 19.91
N LYS A 33 -32.57 -30.74 20.19
CA LYS A 33 -33.55 -30.41 21.24
C LYS A 33 -33.37 -31.44 22.37
N PRO A 34 -33.16 -30.98 23.61
CA PRO A 34 -33.14 -31.90 24.77
C PRO A 34 -34.49 -32.57 24.93
N PRO A 35 -34.54 -33.84 25.36
CA PRO A 35 -35.81 -34.51 25.67
C PRO A 35 -36.48 -33.78 26.83
N ARG A 36 -37.77 -33.41 26.68
CA ARG A 36 -38.62 -32.94 27.77
C ARG A 36 -39.04 -34.18 28.54
N GLU A 37 -38.48 -34.38 29.73
CA GLU A 37 -39.08 -35.24 30.76
C GLU A 37 -40.39 -34.62 31.20
N ARG A 38 -41.50 -35.28 30.90
CA ARG A 38 -42.73 -35.13 31.66
C ARG A 38 -42.94 -36.42 32.42
N VAL A 39 -42.66 -36.36 33.69
CA VAL A 39 -43.16 -37.36 34.65
C VAL A 39 -44.65 -37.08 34.82
N ASN A 40 -45.51 -38.02 34.42
CA ASN A 40 -46.87 -38.17 34.93
C ASN A 40 -47.08 -39.65 35.21
N ILE A 41 -47.21 -39.91 36.48
CA ILE A 41 -47.69 -41.17 37.06
C ILE A 41 -49.19 -41.11 36.94
N ASN A 42 -49.83 -42.09 36.25
CA ASN A 42 -50.98 -42.87 36.66
C ASN A 42 -51.50 -43.71 35.47
N ASP A 43 -51.51 -44.96 35.72
CA ASP A 43 -52.42 -46.07 35.37
C ASP A 43 -53.31 -45.88 34.12
N ASP A 44 -53.12 -46.72 33.12
CA ASP A 44 -54.00 -47.84 32.76
C ASP A 44 -53.50 -48.43 31.40
N GLU A 45 -53.39 -49.75 31.39
CA GLU A 45 -53.11 -50.58 30.23
C GLU A 45 -54.23 -50.42 29.19
N GLU A 46 -53.86 -50.11 27.95
CA GLU A 46 -54.47 -50.67 26.75
C GLU A 46 -53.70 -50.22 25.50
N ASP A 47 -53.32 -51.23 24.74
CA ASP A 47 -52.93 -51.26 23.34
C ASP A 47 -52.49 -49.99 22.62
N TYR A 48 -51.19 -49.76 22.52
CA TYR A 48 -50.61 -48.81 21.57
C TYR A 48 -49.60 -49.50 20.64
N LEU A 49 -50.06 -49.90 19.44
CA LEU A 49 -49.19 -50.25 18.34
C LEU A 49 -48.38 -49.00 17.90
N PRO A 50 -47.06 -49.10 17.84
CA PRO A 50 -46.26 -47.95 17.42
C PRO A 50 -46.45 -47.67 15.94
N ARG A 51 -46.96 -46.45 15.62
CA ARG A 51 -46.93 -45.91 14.25
C ARG A 51 -45.51 -45.84 13.81
N SER A 52 -45.17 -46.56 12.71
CA SER A 52 -43.89 -46.56 12.02
C SER A 52 -43.42 -45.13 11.82
N LYS A 53 -42.29 -44.76 12.44
CA LYS A 53 -41.54 -43.55 12.12
C LYS A 53 -41.18 -43.64 10.63
N ARG A 54 -41.87 -42.88 9.80
CA ARG A 54 -41.37 -42.56 8.45
C ARG A 54 -40.01 -41.93 8.65
N ASN A 55 -38.96 -42.69 8.31
CA ASN A 55 -37.61 -42.16 8.12
C ASN A 55 -37.70 -41.07 7.04
N ARG A 56 -37.81 -39.83 7.45
CA ARG A 56 -37.40 -38.72 6.59
C ARG A 56 -35.87 -38.84 6.52
N THR A 57 -35.40 -39.49 5.48
CA THR A 57 -34.02 -39.35 5.03
C THR A 57 -33.81 -37.85 4.83
N ALA A 58 -33.16 -37.24 5.81
CA ALA A 58 -32.62 -35.88 5.63
C ALA A 58 -31.60 -36.04 4.49
N THR A 59 -31.95 -35.59 3.31
CA THR A 59 -31.00 -35.38 2.23
C THR A 59 -29.95 -34.44 2.79
N VAL A 60 -28.79 -34.99 3.14
CA VAL A 60 -27.59 -34.20 3.44
C VAL A 60 -27.29 -33.51 2.11
N LYS A 61 -27.71 -32.21 2.02
CA LYS A 61 -27.28 -31.38 0.89
C LYS A 61 -25.76 -31.36 0.96
N GLU A 62 -25.13 -31.92 -0.06
CA GLU A 62 -23.69 -31.79 -0.23
C GLU A 62 -23.30 -30.30 0.00
N PRO A 63 -22.17 -30.03 0.69
CA PRO A 63 -21.73 -28.68 0.88
C PRO A 63 -21.54 -28.05 -0.49
N VAL A 64 -22.37 -27.07 -0.82
CA VAL A 64 -22.25 -26.30 -2.05
C VAL A 64 -20.89 -25.64 -1.99
N VAL A 65 -19.94 -26.14 -2.77
CA VAL A 65 -18.62 -25.50 -2.95
C VAL A 65 -18.92 -24.18 -3.67
N VAL A 66 -18.94 -23.12 -2.91
CA VAL A 66 -19.17 -21.79 -3.48
C VAL A 66 -17.88 -21.37 -4.15
N PRO A 67 -17.90 -21.06 -5.45
CA PRO A 67 -16.71 -20.60 -6.14
C PRO A 67 -16.20 -19.32 -5.48
N ILE A 68 -14.89 -19.26 -5.23
CA ILE A 68 -14.18 -18.07 -4.77
C ILE A 68 -13.12 -17.72 -5.79
N ALA A 69 -12.92 -16.42 -6.02
CA ALA A 69 -11.90 -15.89 -6.89
C ALA A 69 -11.05 -14.86 -6.14
N THR A 70 -9.87 -14.56 -6.66
CA THR A 70 -8.95 -13.56 -6.10
C THR A 70 -8.70 -12.47 -7.11
N GLY A 71 -8.50 -11.25 -6.63
CA GLY A 71 -8.16 -10.11 -7.49
C GLY A 71 -7.57 -8.96 -6.68
N PHE A 72 -7.25 -7.89 -7.38
CA PHE A 72 -6.75 -6.64 -6.79
C PHE A 72 -7.84 -5.58 -6.81
N VAL A 73 -7.95 -4.81 -5.73
CA VAL A 73 -8.83 -3.65 -5.68
C VAL A 73 -8.24 -2.53 -6.53
N ALA A 74 -8.94 -2.18 -7.59
CA ALA A 74 -8.51 -1.17 -8.57
C ALA A 74 -9.16 0.20 -8.35
N GLU A 75 -10.38 0.23 -7.80
CA GLU A 75 -11.12 1.45 -7.52
C GLU A 75 -12.04 1.24 -6.32
N ILE A 76 -12.28 2.30 -5.54
CA ILE A 76 -13.13 2.24 -4.35
C ILE A 76 -14.20 3.31 -4.45
N GLY A 77 -15.45 2.87 -4.25
CA GLY A 77 -16.61 3.74 -4.10
C GLY A 77 -17.39 3.43 -2.82
N PRO A 78 -18.41 4.23 -2.50
CA PRO A 78 -19.22 4.01 -1.30
C PRO A 78 -19.91 2.65 -1.31
N GLY A 79 -19.46 1.73 -0.44
CA GLY A 79 -20.02 0.37 -0.28
C GLY A 79 -19.68 -0.63 -1.40
N PHE A 80 -18.90 -0.24 -2.37
CA PHE A 80 -18.41 -1.12 -3.44
C PHE A 80 -16.97 -0.79 -3.84
N CYS A 81 -16.32 -1.75 -4.47
CA CYS A 81 -15.01 -1.59 -5.10
C CYS A 81 -14.98 -2.35 -6.43
N ASP A 82 -14.16 -1.90 -7.35
CA ASP A 82 -13.88 -2.62 -8.57
C ASP A 82 -12.62 -3.47 -8.35
N VAL A 83 -12.75 -4.77 -8.58
CA VAL A 83 -11.69 -5.77 -8.44
C VAL A 83 -11.18 -6.14 -9.82
N LEU A 84 -9.89 -6.01 -10.03
CA LEU A 84 -9.20 -6.47 -11.24
C LEU A 84 -8.84 -7.94 -11.07
N CYS A 85 -9.40 -8.80 -11.93
CA CYS A 85 -9.15 -10.24 -11.96
C CYS A 85 -8.92 -10.65 -13.43
N GLU A 86 -7.75 -11.20 -13.75
CA GLU A 86 -7.39 -11.68 -15.10
C GLU A 86 -7.64 -10.66 -16.22
N GLY A 87 -7.43 -9.36 -15.93
CA GLY A 87 -7.64 -8.26 -16.88
C GLY A 87 -9.08 -7.70 -16.90
N GLU A 88 -10.04 -8.35 -16.27
CA GLU A 88 -11.41 -7.87 -16.15
C GLU A 88 -11.64 -7.08 -14.86
N ARG A 89 -12.47 -6.02 -14.94
CA ARG A 89 -12.94 -5.26 -13.78
C ARG A 89 -14.30 -5.76 -13.31
N ILE A 90 -14.36 -6.28 -12.10
CA ILE A 90 -15.55 -6.85 -11.49
C ILE A 90 -15.96 -5.98 -10.30
N ARG A 91 -17.16 -5.38 -10.39
CA ARG A 91 -17.70 -4.58 -9.27
C ARG A 91 -18.17 -5.49 -8.14
N CYS A 92 -17.57 -5.33 -6.97
CA CYS A 92 -17.85 -6.11 -5.77
C CYS A 92 -18.33 -5.21 -4.63
N ARG A 93 -19.22 -5.74 -3.79
CA ARG A 93 -19.61 -5.10 -2.53
C ARG A 93 -18.63 -5.44 -1.42
N HIS A 94 -18.31 -4.47 -0.57
CA HIS A 94 -17.50 -4.67 0.62
C HIS A 94 -18.19 -4.07 1.86
N SER A 95 -17.81 -4.56 3.05
CA SER A 95 -18.35 -4.10 4.33
C SER A 95 -17.25 -3.78 5.34
N GLY A 96 -16.02 -3.58 4.90
CA GLY A 96 -14.86 -3.34 5.75
C GLY A 96 -13.86 -2.40 5.10
N ASP A 97 -12.72 -2.23 5.77
CA ASP A 97 -11.62 -1.41 5.32
C ASP A 97 -10.90 -2.06 4.12
N VAL A 98 -11.27 -1.61 2.95
CA VAL A 98 -10.68 -2.03 1.67
C VAL A 98 -9.98 -0.82 1.06
N PHE A 99 -8.76 -1.02 0.57
CA PHE A 99 -7.93 0.04 -0.03
C PHE A 99 -7.45 -0.38 -1.42
N ILE A 100 -7.12 0.59 -2.25
CA ILE A 100 -6.54 0.32 -3.57
C ILE A 100 -5.25 -0.50 -3.43
N GLY A 101 -5.10 -1.50 -4.29
CA GLY A 101 -4.00 -2.45 -4.23
C GLY A 101 -4.21 -3.61 -3.25
N ASP A 102 -5.31 -3.63 -2.46
CA ASP A 102 -5.63 -4.80 -1.64
C ASP A 102 -5.86 -6.03 -2.51
N ARG A 103 -5.27 -7.14 -2.09
CA ARG A 103 -5.61 -8.46 -2.63
C ARG A 103 -6.81 -8.99 -1.87
N VAL A 104 -7.85 -9.35 -2.59
CA VAL A 104 -9.11 -9.76 -2.01
C VAL A 104 -9.55 -11.13 -2.51
N VAL A 105 -10.27 -11.86 -1.66
CA VAL A 105 -11.05 -13.02 -2.02
C VAL A 105 -12.50 -12.58 -2.16
N TYR A 106 -13.12 -12.85 -3.27
CA TYR A 106 -14.52 -12.51 -3.51
C TYR A 106 -15.31 -13.70 -4.06
N ARG A 107 -16.61 -13.60 -3.94
CA ARG A 107 -17.55 -14.58 -4.52
C ARG A 107 -18.05 -14.08 -5.87
N PRO A 108 -17.79 -14.80 -6.97
CA PRO A 108 -18.27 -14.41 -8.30
C PRO A 108 -19.80 -14.35 -8.42
N ASP A 109 -20.52 -15.26 -7.75
CA ASP A 109 -21.97 -15.36 -7.76
C ASP A 109 -22.68 -14.16 -7.13
N SER A 110 -22.19 -13.71 -5.97
CA SER A 110 -22.78 -12.61 -5.21
C SER A 110 -22.03 -11.29 -5.34
N ARG A 111 -20.88 -11.30 -6.01
CA ARG A 111 -19.97 -10.15 -6.15
C ARG A 111 -19.68 -9.46 -4.81
N ARG A 112 -19.35 -10.27 -3.81
CA ARG A 112 -19.05 -9.81 -2.45
C ARG A 112 -17.63 -10.14 -2.08
N ILE A 113 -16.92 -9.15 -1.52
CA ILE A 113 -15.64 -9.40 -0.85
C ILE A 113 -15.89 -10.25 0.38
N GLN A 114 -15.15 -11.36 0.48
CA GLN A 114 -15.20 -12.29 1.62
C GLN A 114 -14.07 -12.02 2.58
N GLU A 115 -12.89 -11.67 2.03
CA GLU A 115 -11.68 -11.49 2.82
C GLU A 115 -10.74 -10.53 2.11
N VAL A 116 -10.08 -9.68 2.89
CA VAL A 116 -8.90 -8.92 2.46
C VAL A 116 -7.68 -9.70 2.91
N LEU A 117 -6.83 -10.07 1.95
CA LEU A 117 -5.61 -10.83 2.24
C LEU A 117 -4.57 -9.96 2.96
N PRO A 118 -3.67 -10.56 3.75
CA PRO A 118 -2.64 -9.81 4.45
C PRO A 118 -1.84 -8.90 3.51
N ARG A 119 -1.71 -7.65 3.88
CA ARG A 119 -0.94 -6.65 3.15
C ARG A 119 0.56 -6.87 3.36
N ARG A 120 1.33 -6.80 2.29
CA ARG A 120 2.81 -6.81 2.35
C ARG A 120 3.36 -5.43 2.68
N THR A 121 2.74 -4.42 2.11
CA THR A 121 3.08 -3.00 2.28
C THR A 121 1.81 -2.19 2.42
N ALA A 122 1.89 -1.05 3.14
CA ALA A 122 0.77 -0.14 3.30
C ALA A 122 1.27 1.31 3.32
N LEU A 123 1.03 2.03 2.21
CA LEU A 123 1.25 3.48 2.17
C LEU A 123 0.13 4.18 2.93
N SER A 124 0.50 5.03 3.87
CA SER A 124 -0.45 5.74 4.71
C SER A 124 -0.05 7.18 4.98
N ARG A 125 -1.02 7.98 5.33
CA ARG A 125 -0.83 9.37 5.76
C ARG A 125 -1.65 9.68 7.00
N ALA A 126 -1.33 10.77 7.67
CA ALA A 126 -2.22 11.35 8.66
C ALA A 126 -3.56 11.75 8.02
N ASP A 127 -4.66 11.56 8.75
CA ASP A 127 -5.94 12.12 8.37
C ASP A 127 -5.86 13.66 8.40
N PRO A 128 -6.34 14.39 7.36
CA PRO A 128 -6.28 15.85 7.34
C PRO A 128 -7.05 16.53 8.48
N HIS A 129 -8.09 15.87 8.99
CA HIS A 129 -8.93 16.41 10.06
C HIS A 129 -8.53 15.92 11.45
N ASN A 130 -7.83 14.80 11.53
CA ASN A 130 -7.32 14.26 12.78
C ASN A 130 -5.95 13.62 12.58
N PRO A 131 -4.85 14.33 12.84
CA PRO A 131 -3.49 13.81 12.64
C PRO A 131 -3.14 12.56 13.44
N ARG A 132 -3.95 12.19 14.43
CA ARG A 132 -3.78 10.95 15.21
C ARG A 132 -4.35 9.72 14.52
N ILE A 133 -5.11 9.90 13.44
CA ILE A 133 -5.72 8.80 12.69
C ILE A 133 -4.87 8.53 11.44
N GLN A 134 -4.48 7.28 11.28
CA GLN A 134 -3.83 6.79 10.07
C GLN A 134 -4.85 6.48 8.99
N ARG A 135 -4.65 7.00 7.79
CA ARG A 135 -5.38 6.58 6.60
C ARG A 135 -4.46 5.85 5.64
N VAL A 136 -4.74 4.59 5.41
CA VAL A 136 -4.11 3.84 4.33
C VAL A 136 -4.61 4.40 3.01
N ILE A 137 -3.71 4.72 2.10
CA ILE A 137 -4.00 5.28 0.77
C ILE A 137 -3.78 4.27 -0.35
N ALA A 138 -2.83 3.35 -0.16
CA ALA A 138 -2.58 2.24 -1.08
C ALA A 138 -1.95 1.07 -0.34
N ALA A 139 -2.29 -0.15 -0.76
CA ALA A 139 -1.77 -1.39 -0.19
C ALA A 139 -0.99 -2.19 -1.24
N ASN A 140 -0.08 -3.04 -0.77
CA ASN A 140 0.70 -3.97 -1.58
C ASN A 140 1.55 -3.29 -2.68
N VAL A 141 1.91 -2.02 -2.49
CA VAL A 141 2.79 -1.27 -3.39
C VAL A 141 4.18 -1.88 -3.34
N ASP A 142 4.74 -2.23 -4.49
CA ASP A 142 6.09 -2.77 -4.59
C ASP A 142 7.14 -1.65 -4.60
N VAL A 143 6.90 -0.61 -5.40
CA VAL A 143 7.83 0.50 -5.61
C VAL A 143 7.14 1.85 -5.51
N VAL A 144 7.72 2.75 -4.75
CA VAL A 144 7.36 4.18 -4.78
C VAL A 144 8.42 4.94 -5.55
N VAL A 145 8.04 5.49 -6.69
CA VAL A 145 8.87 6.35 -7.53
C VAL A 145 8.80 7.76 -6.97
N ASN A 146 9.82 8.18 -6.25
CA ASN A 146 9.95 9.56 -5.78
C ASN A 146 10.52 10.42 -6.92
N VAL A 147 9.65 11.15 -7.61
CA VAL A 147 10.02 12.00 -8.73
C VAL A 147 10.47 13.37 -8.24
N VAL A 148 11.65 13.78 -8.68
CA VAL A 148 12.25 15.08 -8.36
C VAL A 148 12.74 15.78 -9.63
N SER A 149 13.02 17.07 -9.52
CA SER A 149 13.73 17.85 -10.52
C SER A 149 14.85 18.63 -9.81
N LEU A 150 15.96 18.90 -10.51
CA LEU A 150 17.06 19.69 -9.95
C LEU A 150 16.85 21.20 -10.15
N LYS A 151 16.24 21.60 -11.25
CA LYS A 151 16.06 23.01 -11.66
C LYS A 151 14.65 23.56 -11.40
N THR A 152 13.62 22.92 -11.96
CA THR A 152 12.26 23.45 -12.01
C THR A 152 11.21 22.38 -11.70
N PRO A 153 10.70 22.33 -10.48
CA PRO A 153 11.11 23.09 -9.30
C PRO A 153 12.50 22.70 -8.79
N PRO A 154 13.19 23.59 -8.02
CA PRO A 154 14.49 23.28 -7.47
C PRO A 154 14.43 22.11 -6.49
N LEU A 155 15.52 21.34 -6.43
CA LEU A 155 15.65 20.18 -5.54
C LEU A 155 15.44 20.59 -4.07
N ARG A 156 14.70 19.75 -3.35
CA ARG A 156 14.45 19.91 -1.91
C ARG A 156 14.87 18.61 -1.19
N PRO A 157 16.13 18.49 -0.76
CA PRO A 157 16.63 17.28 -0.10
C PRO A 157 15.78 16.84 1.09
N GLY A 158 15.37 17.76 1.95
CA GLY A 158 14.51 17.44 3.10
C GLY A 158 13.12 16.89 2.73
N LEU A 159 12.63 17.16 1.52
CA LEU A 159 11.40 16.54 1.02
C LEU A 159 11.65 15.10 0.54
N ILE A 160 12.78 14.86 -0.13
CA ILE A 160 13.19 13.51 -0.52
C ILE A 160 13.29 12.62 0.72
N ASP A 161 13.97 13.12 1.76
CA ASP A 161 14.16 12.37 3.00
C ASP A 161 12.84 12.02 3.69
N ARG A 162 11.89 12.96 3.70
CA ARG A 162 10.54 12.71 4.22
C ARG A 162 9.83 11.60 3.44
N TYR A 163 9.97 11.58 2.11
CA TYR A 163 9.43 10.50 1.28
C TYR A 163 10.13 9.17 1.58
N LEU A 164 11.47 9.15 1.66
CA LEU A 164 12.22 7.93 1.95
C LEU A 164 11.84 7.31 3.30
N ILE A 165 11.65 8.14 4.34
CA ILE A 165 11.18 7.69 5.65
C ILE A 165 9.77 7.08 5.53
N ALA A 166 8.85 7.76 4.87
CA ALA A 166 7.48 7.27 4.71
C ALA A 166 7.41 5.98 3.88
N ILE A 167 8.25 5.88 2.84
CA ILE A 167 8.39 4.68 2.00
C ILE A 167 8.97 3.53 2.84
N GLY A 168 10.05 3.76 3.57
CA GLY A 168 10.65 2.77 4.46
C GLY A 168 9.66 2.26 5.51
N LYS A 169 8.88 3.14 6.12
CA LYS A 169 7.81 2.78 7.07
C LYS A 169 6.72 1.92 6.42
N SER A 170 6.42 2.13 5.15
CA SER A 170 5.39 1.36 4.44
C SER A 170 5.82 -0.07 4.08
N GLY A 171 7.12 -0.36 4.08
CA GLY A 171 7.72 -1.59 3.59
C GLY A 171 7.89 -1.68 2.07
N ALA A 172 7.54 -0.62 1.32
CA ALA A 172 7.76 -0.55 -0.12
C ALA A 172 9.23 -0.21 -0.46
N GLN A 173 9.65 -0.48 -1.70
CA GLN A 173 10.95 -0.07 -2.20
C GLN A 173 10.91 1.39 -2.67
N ALA A 174 11.98 2.14 -2.40
CA ALA A 174 12.15 3.48 -2.94
C ALA A 174 12.91 3.44 -4.25
N LEU A 175 12.50 4.29 -5.20
CA LEU A 175 13.23 4.60 -6.43
C LEU A 175 13.21 6.13 -6.59
N LEU A 176 14.38 6.76 -6.70
CA LEU A 176 14.50 8.19 -6.97
C LEU A 176 14.57 8.43 -8.47
N CYS A 177 13.57 9.07 -9.05
CA CYS A 177 13.55 9.45 -10.46
C CYS A 177 13.84 10.95 -10.60
N VAL A 178 15.01 11.27 -11.14
CA VAL A 178 15.40 12.66 -11.44
C VAL A 178 14.88 12.99 -12.82
N ASN A 179 13.79 13.72 -12.90
CA ASN A 179 13.19 14.12 -14.17
C ASN A 179 13.68 15.50 -14.61
N LYS A 180 13.49 15.82 -15.89
CA LYS A 180 13.88 17.08 -16.53
C LYS A 180 15.42 17.25 -16.60
N ILE A 181 16.15 16.16 -16.85
CA ILE A 181 17.61 16.24 -17.02
C ILE A 181 18.01 17.05 -18.26
N ASP A 182 17.09 17.24 -19.20
CA ASP A 182 17.23 18.13 -20.36
C ASP A 182 17.44 19.60 -20.00
N LEU A 183 17.14 20.00 -18.75
CA LEU A 183 17.35 21.37 -18.24
C LEU A 183 18.72 21.54 -17.55
N LEU A 184 19.51 20.48 -17.41
CA LEU A 184 20.82 20.55 -16.78
C LEU A 184 21.85 21.18 -17.72
N GLU A 185 22.71 21.99 -17.17
CA GLU A 185 23.79 22.67 -17.90
C GLU A 185 25.10 21.91 -17.79
N GLY A 186 25.28 21.13 -16.73
CA GLY A 186 26.47 20.32 -16.49
C GLY A 186 26.19 19.07 -15.65
N ALA A 187 27.10 18.10 -15.74
CA ALA A 187 26.98 16.85 -15.00
C ALA A 187 27.18 17.01 -13.48
N GLU A 188 27.88 18.07 -13.06
CA GLU A 188 28.14 18.42 -11.66
C GLU A 188 26.86 18.69 -10.87
N GLU A 189 25.78 19.08 -11.56
CA GLU A 189 24.49 19.27 -10.92
C GLU A 189 23.89 17.97 -10.38
N LEU A 190 24.31 16.83 -10.90
CA LEU A 190 23.91 15.50 -10.44
C LEU A 190 24.53 15.13 -9.08
N ASP A 191 25.58 15.85 -8.64
CA ASP A 191 26.18 15.64 -7.32
C ASP A 191 25.16 15.87 -6.19
N ALA A 192 24.12 16.66 -6.45
CA ALA A 192 23.04 16.89 -5.49
C ALA A 192 22.25 15.62 -5.13
N VAL A 193 22.25 14.60 -5.98
CA VAL A 193 21.56 13.31 -5.74
C VAL A 193 22.52 12.17 -5.37
N ARG A 194 23.82 12.38 -5.46
CA ARG A 194 24.85 11.40 -5.08
C ARG A 194 24.67 10.84 -3.67
N PRO A 195 24.33 11.64 -2.62
CA PRO A 195 24.13 11.13 -1.27
C PRO A 195 23.05 10.06 -1.17
N TYR A 196 22.10 10.04 -2.09
CA TYR A 196 21.04 9.02 -2.12
C TYR A 196 21.53 7.73 -2.80
N GLN A 197 22.39 7.84 -3.82
CA GLN A 197 23.06 6.70 -4.43
C GLN A 197 24.00 6.01 -3.42
N ASP A 198 24.76 6.80 -2.66
CA ASP A 198 25.72 6.31 -1.66
C ASP A 198 25.05 5.49 -0.55
N ILE A 199 23.81 5.78 -0.21
CA ILE A 199 23.02 5.00 0.73
C ILE A 199 22.21 3.86 0.07
N GLY A 200 22.49 3.55 -1.22
CA GLY A 200 21.90 2.42 -1.94
C GLY A 200 20.49 2.65 -2.48
N ILE A 201 20.01 3.90 -2.55
CA ILE A 201 18.74 4.21 -3.21
C ILE A 201 18.96 4.19 -4.73
N PRO A 202 18.23 3.36 -5.51
CA PRO A 202 18.29 3.39 -6.95
C PRO A 202 17.90 4.78 -7.48
N VAL A 203 18.73 5.35 -8.35
CA VAL A 203 18.51 6.66 -8.98
C VAL A 203 18.44 6.48 -10.48
N ILE A 204 17.34 6.90 -11.10
CA ILE A 204 17.17 6.89 -12.56
C ILE A 204 17.03 8.33 -13.04
N LEU A 205 17.81 8.67 -14.07
CA LEU A 205 17.82 9.98 -14.69
C LEU A 205 16.88 9.99 -15.89
N CYS A 206 15.89 10.85 -15.90
CA CYS A 206 14.85 10.87 -16.92
C CYS A 206 14.61 12.26 -17.50
N SER A 207 14.13 12.30 -18.72
CA SER A 207 13.50 13.47 -19.32
C SER A 207 12.21 13.01 -20.03
N ALA A 208 11.08 13.39 -19.49
CA ALA A 208 9.80 13.13 -20.12
C ALA A 208 9.61 13.86 -21.46
N SER A 209 10.36 14.94 -21.69
CA SER A 209 10.31 15.74 -22.92
C SER A 209 11.15 15.16 -24.06
N THR A 210 12.31 14.59 -23.74
CA THR A 210 13.24 14.02 -24.74
C THR A 210 13.16 12.49 -24.86
N GLY A 211 12.53 11.83 -23.89
CA GLY A 211 12.49 10.36 -23.83
C GLY A 211 13.69 9.72 -23.15
N ALA A 212 14.72 10.50 -22.77
CA ALA A 212 15.91 9.96 -22.12
C ALA A 212 15.56 9.25 -20.81
N GLY A 213 16.15 8.06 -20.57
CA GLY A 213 15.98 7.25 -19.36
C GLY A 213 14.62 6.59 -19.19
N LEU A 214 13.66 6.75 -20.11
CA LEU A 214 12.33 6.15 -20.00
C LEU A 214 12.37 4.62 -20.09
N ASP A 215 13.23 4.05 -20.92
CA ASP A 215 13.37 2.58 -21.05
C ASP A 215 13.91 1.98 -19.75
N GLU A 216 14.90 2.61 -19.12
CA GLU A 216 15.43 2.19 -17.82
C GLU A 216 14.36 2.26 -16.73
N LEU A 217 13.60 3.36 -16.70
CA LEU A 217 12.47 3.51 -15.77
C LEU A 217 11.41 2.43 -16.03
N ALA A 218 11.02 2.20 -17.28
CA ALA A 218 10.06 1.17 -17.64
C ALA A 218 10.53 -0.23 -17.22
N GLN A 219 11.80 -0.56 -17.43
CA GLN A 219 12.38 -1.84 -17.02
C GLN A 219 12.37 -2.00 -15.49
N ALA A 220 12.74 -0.96 -14.74
CA ALA A 220 12.75 -0.97 -13.28
C ALA A 220 11.35 -1.20 -12.68
N LEU A 221 10.30 -0.78 -13.39
CA LEU A 221 8.90 -0.89 -12.93
C LEU A 221 8.18 -2.13 -13.46
N ALA A 222 8.75 -2.87 -14.41
CA ALA A 222 8.07 -3.97 -15.10
C ALA A 222 7.43 -4.98 -14.13
N GLY A 223 6.13 -5.25 -14.31
CA GLY A 223 5.36 -6.22 -13.52
C GLY A 223 5.12 -5.85 -12.06
N LYS A 224 5.43 -4.60 -11.65
CA LYS A 224 5.29 -4.12 -10.25
C LYS A 224 4.08 -3.23 -10.08
N LEU A 225 3.54 -3.22 -8.86
CA LEU A 225 2.56 -2.23 -8.42
C LEU A 225 3.29 -0.99 -7.91
N CYS A 226 3.13 0.14 -8.60
CA CYS A 226 3.92 1.34 -8.42
C CYS A 226 3.07 2.55 -8.03
N VAL A 227 3.69 3.47 -7.30
CA VAL A 227 3.14 4.78 -6.95
C VAL A 227 4.14 5.86 -7.35
N PHE A 228 3.67 6.91 -8.03
CA PHE A 228 4.48 8.09 -8.35
C PHE A 228 4.21 9.19 -7.33
N ALA A 229 5.23 9.51 -6.54
CA ALA A 229 5.21 10.56 -5.52
C ALA A 229 6.18 11.69 -5.87
N GLY A 230 5.99 12.86 -5.29
CA GLY A 230 6.86 14.02 -5.49
C GLY A 230 6.09 15.33 -5.59
N HIS A 231 6.80 16.45 -5.49
CA HIS A 231 6.24 17.80 -5.48
C HIS A 231 5.44 18.11 -6.77
N SER A 232 4.55 19.09 -6.69
CA SER A 232 3.88 19.62 -7.88
C SER A 232 4.91 20.19 -8.87
N GLY A 233 4.68 19.98 -10.16
CA GLY A 233 5.55 20.50 -11.23
C GLY A 233 6.81 19.70 -11.55
N VAL A 234 7.15 18.61 -10.80
CA VAL A 234 8.32 17.74 -11.12
C VAL A 234 8.12 16.88 -12.37
N GLY A 235 6.89 16.80 -12.91
CA GLY A 235 6.61 16.11 -14.16
C GLY A 235 6.12 14.66 -14.01
N LYS A 236 5.47 14.29 -12.89
CA LYS A 236 4.90 12.94 -12.71
C LYS A 236 3.94 12.53 -13.83
N SER A 237 2.94 13.37 -14.12
CA SER A 237 1.97 13.10 -15.19
C SER A 237 2.64 13.06 -16.57
N SER A 238 3.66 13.90 -16.80
CA SER A 238 4.42 13.89 -18.05
C SER A 238 5.21 12.60 -18.21
N LEU A 239 5.84 12.08 -17.14
CA LEU A 239 6.53 10.79 -17.16
C LEU A 239 5.56 9.64 -17.43
N LEU A 240 4.39 9.62 -16.79
CA LEU A 240 3.38 8.59 -17.02
C LEU A 240 2.87 8.62 -18.47
N ASN A 241 2.59 9.80 -19.03
CA ASN A 241 2.21 9.93 -20.44
C ASN A 241 3.34 9.58 -21.40
N ALA A 242 4.60 9.78 -21.02
CA ALA A 242 5.75 9.39 -21.81
C ALA A 242 5.98 7.86 -21.79
N LEU A 243 5.69 7.21 -20.66
CA LEU A 243 5.72 5.74 -20.53
C LEU A 243 4.55 5.07 -21.26
N ASP A 244 3.40 5.71 -21.30
CA ASP A 244 2.22 5.26 -22.06
C ASP A 244 1.41 6.46 -22.59
N PRO A 245 1.56 6.82 -23.87
CA PRO A 245 0.84 7.93 -24.49
C PRO A 245 -0.70 7.75 -24.49
N GLN A 246 -1.21 6.54 -24.27
CA GLN A 246 -2.67 6.29 -24.26
C GLN A 246 -3.32 6.77 -22.95
N LEU A 247 -2.54 7.00 -21.89
CA LEU A 247 -3.08 7.43 -20.59
C LEU A 247 -3.70 8.82 -20.62
N GLN A 248 -3.15 9.75 -21.41
CA GLN A 248 -3.64 11.13 -21.57
C GLN A 248 -3.96 11.85 -20.25
N ILE A 249 -3.09 11.62 -19.23
CA ILE A 249 -3.21 12.26 -17.93
C ILE A 249 -3.00 13.76 -18.10
N ALA A 250 -3.89 14.59 -17.54
CA ALA A 250 -3.77 16.04 -17.62
C ALA A 250 -2.45 16.51 -17.01
N THR A 251 -1.65 17.23 -17.82
CA THR A 251 -0.39 17.84 -17.43
C THR A 251 -0.62 19.34 -17.18
N GLY A 252 -0.34 19.83 -15.99
CA GLY A 252 -0.50 21.25 -15.63
C GLY A 252 -0.73 21.44 -14.14
N SER A 253 -0.62 22.67 -13.64
CA SER A 253 -0.95 23.02 -12.27
C SER A 253 -2.47 22.90 -12.08
N VAL A 254 -2.94 21.77 -11.59
CA VAL A 254 -4.36 21.51 -11.27
C VAL A 254 -4.89 22.42 -10.15
N SER A 255 -4.08 23.33 -9.61
CA SER A 255 -4.42 24.19 -8.49
C SER A 255 -5.31 25.39 -8.82
N GLU A 256 -5.48 25.78 -10.08
CA GLU A 256 -6.27 26.99 -10.41
C GLU A 256 -7.60 26.74 -11.15
N ALA A 257 -7.81 25.54 -11.70
CA ALA A 257 -9.01 25.27 -12.51
C ALA A 257 -10.19 24.64 -11.74
N ASN A 258 -9.99 24.17 -10.50
CA ASN A 258 -11.00 23.42 -9.74
C ASN A 258 -11.70 24.19 -8.61
N GLU A 259 -11.51 25.52 -8.47
CA GLU A 259 -12.29 26.30 -7.51
C GLU A 259 -13.71 26.69 -8.00
N LYS A 260 -14.09 26.36 -9.23
CA LYS A 260 -15.46 26.56 -9.71
C LYS A 260 -16.18 25.21 -9.95
N GLY A 261 -16.71 24.62 -8.89
CA GLY A 261 -18.01 23.96 -8.88
C GLY A 261 -18.22 22.80 -9.84
N ARG A 262 -17.36 21.76 -9.82
CA ARG A 262 -17.78 20.44 -10.24
C ARG A 262 -17.20 19.43 -9.26
N HIS A 263 -18.05 18.71 -8.52
CA HIS A 263 -17.68 17.52 -7.75
C HIS A 263 -17.06 16.52 -8.71
N THR A 264 -15.78 16.68 -9.04
CA THR A 264 -14.99 15.64 -9.65
C THR A 264 -14.67 14.67 -8.54
N THR A 265 -15.34 13.54 -8.60
CA THR A 265 -15.10 12.32 -7.84
C THR A 265 -13.59 12.12 -7.74
N THR A 266 -13.06 12.23 -6.54
CA THR A 266 -11.66 11.91 -6.21
C THR A 266 -11.49 10.40 -6.23
N SER A 267 -11.76 9.77 -7.37
CA SER A 267 -11.51 8.34 -7.55
C SER A 267 -10.04 8.14 -7.85
N SER A 268 -9.40 7.39 -6.99
CA SER A 268 -8.05 6.90 -7.27
C SER A 268 -8.12 5.93 -8.43
N ALA A 269 -7.30 6.12 -9.44
CA ALA A 269 -7.29 5.32 -10.64
C ALA A 269 -6.06 4.41 -10.69
N LEU A 270 -6.27 3.21 -11.19
CA LEU A 270 -5.21 2.24 -11.44
C LEU A 270 -5.01 2.14 -12.95
N TYR A 271 -3.78 2.40 -13.39
CA TYR A 271 -3.35 2.34 -14.78
C TYR A 271 -2.44 1.14 -14.98
N GLN A 272 -2.65 0.41 -16.05
CA GLN A 272 -1.78 -0.70 -16.44
C GLN A 272 -0.92 -0.25 -17.63
N LEU A 273 0.40 -0.21 -17.44
CA LEU A 273 1.35 0.18 -18.47
C LEU A 273 1.70 -0.99 -19.41
N PRO A 274 2.15 -0.72 -20.64
CA PRO A 274 2.48 -1.76 -21.62
C PRO A 274 3.56 -2.76 -21.17
N ASN A 275 4.46 -2.36 -20.26
CA ASN A 275 5.49 -3.21 -19.66
C ASN A 275 4.97 -4.12 -18.53
N GLY A 276 3.65 -4.17 -18.30
CA GLY A 276 3.01 -4.93 -17.22
C GLY A 276 3.08 -4.27 -15.85
N ALA A 277 3.66 -3.09 -15.72
CA ALA A 277 3.58 -2.32 -14.47
C ALA A 277 2.16 -1.81 -14.24
N THR A 278 1.76 -1.76 -12.99
CA THR A 278 0.49 -1.19 -12.57
C THR A 278 0.76 0.06 -11.73
N VAL A 279 0.21 1.20 -12.13
CA VAL A 279 0.42 2.48 -11.45
C VAL A 279 -0.85 2.90 -10.73
N ILE A 280 -0.74 3.22 -9.46
CA ILE A 280 -1.81 3.83 -8.67
C ILE A 280 -1.63 5.35 -8.75
N ASP A 281 -2.58 6.07 -9.35
CA ASP A 281 -2.70 7.52 -9.26
C ASP A 281 -3.83 7.87 -8.29
N THR A 282 -3.46 8.40 -7.14
CA THR A 282 -4.40 8.93 -6.18
C THR A 282 -4.08 10.40 -5.91
N PRO A 283 -5.07 11.28 -5.94
CA PRO A 283 -4.86 12.69 -5.56
C PRO A 283 -4.24 12.87 -4.18
N GLY A 284 -4.45 11.91 -3.27
CA GLY A 284 -3.91 11.91 -1.91
C GLY A 284 -2.45 11.47 -1.77
N ILE A 285 -1.86 10.83 -2.79
CA ILE A 285 -0.46 10.37 -2.76
C ILE A 285 0.51 11.51 -3.10
N ARG A 286 0.03 12.60 -3.68
CA ARG A 286 0.88 13.76 -4.01
C ARG A 286 1.58 14.35 -2.80
N GLU A 287 1.05 14.13 -1.61
CA GLU A 287 1.53 14.68 -0.34
C GLU A 287 1.39 13.68 0.81
N PHE A 288 1.94 12.45 0.67
CA PHE A 288 2.04 11.63 1.86
C PHE A 288 3.22 12.13 2.70
N GLY A 289 2.90 12.60 3.90
CA GLY A 289 3.85 13.16 4.85
C GLY A 289 4.29 12.15 5.90
N LEU A 290 5.23 12.58 6.73
CA LEU A 290 5.59 11.83 7.92
C LEU A 290 4.37 11.72 8.85
N TRP A 291 4.04 10.50 9.23
CA TRP A 291 3.00 10.21 10.21
C TRP A 291 3.53 9.20 11.22
N ASP A 292 3.27 9.46 12.51
CA ASP A 292 3.61 8.54 13.59
C ASP A 292 5.10 8.08 13.54
N ILE A 293 5.99 9.04 13.39
CA ILE A 293 7.43 8.84 13.50
C ILE A 293 7.88 9.42 14.83
N THR A 294 8.42 8.56 15.69
CA THR A 294 9.05 8.99 16.93
C THR A 294 10.50 9.42 16.68
N ARG A 295 11.11 10.11 17.65
CA ARG A 295 12.53 10.46 17.60
C ARG A 295 13.43 9.20 17.49
N ASP A 296 13.08 8.16 18.21
CA ASP A 296 13.85 6.91 18.22
C ASP A 296 13.71 6.16 16.89
N ASP A 297 12.54 6.27 16.23
CA ASP A 297 12.35 5.68 14.93
C ASP A 297 13.11 6.43 13.83
N LEU A 298 13.20 7.77 13.92
CA LEU A 298 13.78 8.59 12.86
C LEU A 298 15.19 8.13 12.48
N ARG A 299 16.06 7.86 13.46
CA ARG A 299 17.44 7.43 13.21
C ARG A 299 17.55 6.12 12.42
N ARG A 300 16.54 5.23 12.53
CA ARG A 300 16.52 3.95 11.80
C ARG A 300 16.37 4.13 10.29
N TYR A 301 15.85 5.28 9.85
CA TYR A 301 15.68 5.62 8.44
C TYR A 301 16.90 6.33 7.85
N TYR A 302 17.89 6.66 8.68
CA TYR A 302 19.20 7.17 8.28
C TYR A 302 20.23 6.05 8.45
N GLN A 303 20.21 5.09 7.51
CA GLN A 303 21.00 3.85 7.61
C GLN A 303 22.49 4.14 7.68
N GLU A 304 22.94 5.22 7.06
CA GLU A 304 24.33 5.68 7.10
C GLU A 304 24.81 6.02 8.52
N PHE A 305 23.91 6.33 9.45
CA PHE A 305 24.27 6.60 10.84
C PHE A 305 24.61 5.32 11.61
N GLY A 306 24.07 4.19 11.20
CA GLY A 306 24.24 2.89 11.86
C GLY A 306 25.67 2.36 11.85
N ALA A 307 26.53 2.87 10.96
CA ALA A 307 27.94 2.52 10.91
C ALA A 307 28.79 3.19 12.02
N TYR A 308 28.21 4.17 12.76
CA TYR A 308 28.94 4.98 13.72
C TYR A 308 28.42 4.75 15.13
N GLN A 309 29.31 4.34 16.04
CA GLN A 309 29.00 4.13 17.45
C GLN A 309 29.29 5.41 18.23
N CYS A 310 28.25 6.04 18.78
CA CYS A 310 28.37 7.18 19.67
C CYS A 310 28.64 6.75 21.11
N GLY A 311 29.22 7.65 21.94
CA GLY A 311 29.47 7.39 23.35
C GLY A 311 28.18 7.20 24.18
N PHE A 312 27.04 7.68 23.71
CA PHE A 312 25.74 7.55 24.37
C PHE A 312 24.79 6.66 23.51
N ALA A 313 24.17 5.68 24.15
CA ALA A 313 23.24 4.75 23.48
C ALA A 313 21.98 5.46 22.94
N ASP A 314 21.56 6.53 23.59
CA ASP A 314 20.41 7.38 23.24
C ASP A 314 20.79 8.67 22.48
N CYS A 315 22.01 8.70 21.91
CA CYS A 315 22.51 9.84 21.17
C CYS A 315 21.55 10.28 20.08
N THR A 316 21.10 11.54 20.16
CA THR A 316 20.21 12.14 19.14
C THR A 316 21.00 12.75 17.98
N HIS A 317 22.34 12.68 18.03
CA HIS A 317 23.28 13.22 17.06
C HIS A 317 23.16 14.75 16.87
N THR A 318 22.65 15.48 17.87
CA THR A 318 22.44 16.93 17.79
C THR A 318 23.37 17.70 18.74
N ARG A 319 23.18 17.56 20.04
CA ARG A 319 23.90 18.35 21.09
C ARG A 319 24.95 17.57 21.82
N GLU A 320 24.93 16.25 21.75
CA GLU A 320 25.80 15.38 22.51
C GLU A 320 27.28 15.64 22.13
N PRO A 321 28.17 15.71 23.12
CA PRO A 321 29.59 15.73 22.86
C PRO A 321 30.04 14.37 22.31
N ASP A 322 31.16 14.35 21.61
CA ASP A 322 31.80 13.14 21.08
C ASP A 322 30.88 12.25 20.25
N CYS A 323 29.97 12.89 19.48
CA CYS A 323 29.06 12.20 18.57
C CYS A 323 29.79 11.74 17.31
N ALA A 324 29.94 10.43 17.12
CA ALA A 324 30.62 9.87 15.96
C ALA A 324 29.94 10.21 14.62
N VAL A 325 28.60 10.37 14.61
CA VAL A 325 27.88 10.81 13.40
C VAL A 325 28.26 12.25 13.03
N LYS A 326 28.36 13.18 13.99
CA LYS A 326 28.80 14.56 13.71
C LYS A 326 30.24 14.60 13.19
N GLN A 327 31.13 13.83 13.77
CA GLN A 327 32.51 13.69 13.29
C GLN A 327 32.55 13.13 11.86
N ALA A 328 31.70 12.14 11.55
CA ALA A 328 31.57 11.61 10.19
C ALA A 328 31.05 12.65 9.17
N VAL A 329 30.18 13.57 9.61
CA VAL A 329 29.74 14.70 8.77
C VAL A 329 30.89 15.68 8.57
N GLU A 330 31.65 16.03 9.61
CA GLU A 330 32.78 16.95 9.54
C GLU A 330 33.89 16.46 8.61
N CYS A 331 34.15 15.14 8.59
CA CYS A 331 35.14 14.54 7.66
C CYS A 331 34.56 14.20 6.28
N GLY A 332 33.29 14.48 6.02
CA GLY A 332 32.62 14.24 4.72
C GLY A 332 32.21 12.78 4.45
N ALA A 333 32.32 11.88 5.45
CA ALA A 333 31.90 10.50 5.32
C ALA A 333 30.35 10.36 5.35
N ILE A 334 29.66 11.33 5.94
CA ILE A 334 28.20 11.49 5.84
C ILE A 334 27.91 12.83 5.17
N SER A 335 26.98 12.86 4.25
CA SER A 335 26.56 14.08 3.55
C SER A 335 26.01 15.11 4.55
N ALA A 336 26.55 16.33 4.53
CA ALA A 336 26.07 17.45 5.34
C ALA A 336 24.59 17.77 5.05
N ALA A 337 24.15 17.70 3.78
CA ALA A 337 22.77 17.94 3.39
C ALA A 337 21.80 16.90 4.01
N ARG A 338 22.21 15.61 4.06
CA ARG A 338 21.47 14.55 4.70
C ARG A 338 21.35 14.76 6.21
N TYR A 339 22.47 15.08 6.85
CA TYR A 339 22.50 15.36 8.29
C TYR A 339 21.64 16.59 8.66
N GLU A 340 21.72 17.68 7.90
CA GLU A 340 20.87 18.86 8.10
C GLU A 340 19.39 18.52 7.94
N SER A 341 19.05 17.68 6.98
CA SER A 341 17.69 17.22 6.79
C SER A 341 17.21 16.41 7.99
N TYR A 342 18.03 15.47 8.50
CA TYR A 342 17.78 14.74 9.73
C TYR A 342 17.49 15.69 10.90
N ALA A 343 18.37 16.65 11.16
CA ALA A 343 18.25 17.59 12.27
C ALA A 343 16.94 18.42 12.18
N ARG A 344 16.58 18.88 10.97
CA ARG A 344 15.32 19.62 10.72
C ARG A 344 14.09 18.75 10.95
N ILE A 345 14.10 17.50 10.47
CA ILE A 345 12.99 16.57 10.69
C ILE A 345 12.87 16.27 12.18
N LEU A 346 13.98 15.96 12.87
CA LEU A 346 14.00 15.71 14.30
C LEU A 346 13.42 16.88 15.10
N ALA A 347 13.80 18.12 14.77
CA ALA A 347 13.28 19.30 15.39
C ALA A 347 11.76 19.46 15.18
N SER A 348 11.25 19.10 13.99
CA SER A 348 9.81 19.15 13.69
C SER A 348 8.96 18.14 14.47
N LEU A 349 9.56 17.04 14.94
CA LEU A 349 8.88 16.03 15.76
C LEU A 349 8.74 16.42 17.24
N VAL A 350 9.40 17.50 17.68
CA VAL A 350 9.37 17.97 19.08
C VAL A 350 8.17 18.88 19.35
N ILE A 351 7.61 19.46 18.29
CA ILE A 351 6.60 20.52 18.37
C ILE A 351 5.18 19.93 18.25
N GLY A 352 5.04 18.65 17.97
CA GLY A 352 3.78 17.92 17.95
C GLY A 352 3.61 17.06 19.19
#